data_5d6d71d4d5f626148652f65ea983bde0
#
_entry.id   5d6d71d4d5f626148652f65ea983bde0
#
_cell.length_a   1.000
_cell.length_b   1.000
_cell.length_c   1.000
_cell.angle_alpha   90.00
_cell.angle_beta   90.00
_cell.angle_gamma   90.00
#
_symmetry.space_group_name_H-M   'P 1'
#
loop_
_entity.id
_entity.type
_entity.pdbx_description
1 polymer ?
#
loop_
_entity_poly.entity_id
_entity_poly.type
_entity_poly.pdbx_seq_one_letter_code
_entity_poly.pdbx_strand_id
1 'polypeptide(L)'
;MPAIRRHTKLEVLDMIEEVSRHINNNYKRVGIISTNKTRKEKIYDRYLGGVEIVYPSDSEQENISNIIIRIIRRDLKDSDLGYVNSVIESMVLNGAEKVILACTDLANLIGNNANTIDSTEILIDLILYRMKHLKRKDSSLRYAD
;
A
#
# COMPACT_ATOMS: atom_id res chain seq x y z
N MET A 1 0.76 14.12 -6.97
CA MET A 1 0.49 13.88 -8.41
C MET A 1 -0.18 15.03 -9.21
N PRO A 2 -0.57 16.20 -8.65
CA PRO A 2 -1.25 17.25 -9.44
C PRO A 2 -0.45 17.79 -10.62
N ALA A 3 0.89 17.84 -10.50
CA ALA A 3 1.76 18.36 -11.56
C ALA A 3 1.75 17.45 -12.81
N ILE A 4 1.83 16.14 -12.65
CA ILE A 4 1.82 15.18 -13.78
C ILE A 4 0.47 15.22 -14.49
N ARG A 5 -0.65 15.20 -13.75
CA ARG A 5 -2.00 15.25 -14.33
C ARG A 5 -2.27 16.48 -15.19
N ARG A 6 -1.60 17.60 -14.91
CA ARG A 6 -1.71 18.85 -15.70
C ARG A 6 -0.94 18.82 -17.03
N HIS A 7 0.06 17.93 -17.14
CA HIS A 7 0.96 17.90 -18.31
C HIS A 7 0.73 16.70 -19.23
N THR A 8 -0.30 15.90 -18.98
CA THR A 8 -0.65 14.76 -19.84
C THR A 8 -2.15 14.65 -20.05
N LYS A 9 -2.54 14.14 -21.23
CA LYS A 9 -3.91 13.73 -21.53
C LYS A 9 -4.17 12.27 -21.12
N LEU A 10 -3.13 11.55 -20.73
CA LEU A 10 -3.25 10.18 -20.27
C LEU A 10 -3.87 10.14 -18.87
N GLU A 11 -4.61 9.09 -18.60
CA GLU A 11 -5.09 8.81 -17.24
C GLU A 11 -3.89 8.49 -16.33
N VAL A 12 -3.78 9.22 -15.22
CA VAL A 12 -2.72 9.01 -14.23
C VAL A 12 -3.34 8.37 -12.99
N LEU A 13 -2.95 7.11 -12.74
CA LEU A 13 -3.30 6.39 -11.53
C LEU A 13 -2.32 6.76 -10.41
N ASP A 14 -2.84 7.30 -9.32
CA ASP A 14 -2.07 7.57 -8.12
C ASP A 14 -2.26 6.41 -7.14
N MET A 15 -1.20 5.64 -6.91
CA MET A 15 -1.25 4.46 -6.04
C MET A 15 -1.76 4.81 -4.65
N ILE A 16 -1.30 5.91 -4.07
CA ILE A 16 -1.70 6.33 -2.72
C ILE A 16 -3.21 6.62 -2.68
N GLU A 17 -3.71 7.34 -3.67
CA GLU A 17 -5.14 7.70 -3.79
C GLU A 17 -6.01 6.44 -3.96
N GLU A 18 -5.60 5.51 -4.84
CA GLU A 18 -6.37 4.29 -5.11
C GLU A 18 -6.36 3.32 -3.93
N VAL A 19 -5.20 3.12 -3.30
CA VAL A 19 -5.09 2.32 -2.07
C VAL A 19 -5.94 2.93 -0.96
N SER A 20 -5.86 4.24 -0.75
CA SER A 20 -6.66 4.93 0.27
C SER A 20 -8.16 4.83 0.00
N ARG A 21 -8.58 4.88 -1.26
CA ARG A 21 -9.99 4.67 -1.64
C ARG A 21 -10.45 3.25 -1.27
N HIS A 22 -9.64 2.24 -1.57
CA HIS A 22 -9.93 0.85 -1.17
C HIS A 22 -10.07 0.74 0.34
N ILE A 23 -9.15 1.33 1.11
CA ILE A 23 -9.15 1.29 2.57
C ILE A 23 -10.38 2.00 3.13
N ASN A 24 -10.69 3.22 2.69
CA ASN A 24 -11.85 3.99 3.17
C ASN A 24 -13.19 3.24 2.98
N ASN A 25 -13.29 2.40 1.96
CA ASN A 25 -14.51 1.66 1.65
C ASN A 25 -14.66 0.37 2.47
N ASN A 26 -13.56 -0.19 3.00
CA ASN A 26 -13.55 -1.54 3.55
C ASN A 26 -13.19 -1.61 5.04
N TYR A 27 -12.51 -0.60 5.59
CA TYR A 27 -11.93 -0.67 6.93
C TYR A 27 -12.20 0.61 7.73
N LYS A 28 -12.21 0.48 9.06
CA LYS A 28 -12.35 1.60 10.01
C LYS A 28 -11.05 1.90 10.74
N ARG A 29 -10.20 0.89 10.91
CA ARG A 29 -8.93 1.03 11.60
C ARG A 29 -7.87 0.16 10.94
N VAL A 30 -6.78 0.78 10.49
CA VAL A 30 -5.70 0.10 9.78
C VAL A 30 -4.34 0.43 10.33
N GLY A 31 -3.44 -0.53 10.25
CA GLY A 31 -2.02 -0.28 10.47
C GLY A 31 -1.34 0.22 9.19
N ILE A 32 -0.27 1.01 9.31
CA ILE A 32 0.57 1.38 8.16
C ILE A 32 2.03 1.15 8.49
N ILE A 33 2.68 0.29 7.71
CA ILE A 33 4.13 0.09 7.73
C ILE A 33 4.71 0.67 6.45
N SER A 34 5.63 1.62 6.59
CA SER A 34 6.19 2.38 5.47
C SER A 34 7.62 2.87 5.74
N THR A 35 8.21 3.56 4.78
CA THR A 35 9.46 4.29 5.02
C THR A 35 9.25 5.44 6.00
N ASN A 36 10.32 5.86 6.70
CA ASN A 36 10.28 7.03 7.57
C ASN A 36 9.78 8.29 6.87
N LYS A 37 10.11 8.47 5.59
CA LYS A 37 9.66 9.63 4.81
C LYS A 37 8.15 9.61 4.63
N THR A 38 7.59 8.48 4.21
CA THR A 38 6.13 8.30 4.01
C THR A 38 5.36 8.63 5.28
N ARG A 39 5.84 8.12 6.44
CA ARG A 39 5.24 8.38 7.75
C ARG A 39 5.34 9.84 8.17
N LYS A 40 6.56 10.44 8.12
CA LYS A 40 6.80 11.84 8.53
C LYS A 40 6.00 12.85 7.71
N GLU A 41 5.88 12.62 6.41
CA GLU A 41 5.12 13.47 5.51
C GLU A 41 3.62 13.21 5.56
N LYS A 42 3.16 12.24 6.36
CA LYS A 42 1.75 11.86 6.52
C LYS A 42 1.06 11.67 5.19
N ILE A 43 1.70 10.89 4.30
CA ILE A 43 1.26 10.77 2.91
C ILE A 43 -0.11 10.10 2.83
N TYR A 44 -0.33 9.02 3.58
CA TYR A 44 -1.62 8.31 3.62
C TYR A 44 -2.69 9.04 4.43
N ASP A 45 -2.32 9.74 5.50
CA ASP A 45 -3.25 10.46 6.39
C ASP A 45 -4.12 11.46 5.62
N ARG A 46 -3.57 12.05 4.56
CA ARG A 46 -4.27 13.05 3.72
C ARG A 46 -5.44 12.46 2.94
N TYR A 47 -5.45 11.15 2.72
CA TYR A 47 -6.43 10.43 1.90
C TYR A 47 -7.31 9.48 2.72
N LEU A 48 -6.88 9.11 3.94
CA LEU A 48 -7.62 8.22 4.83
C LEU A 48 -8.56 9.02 5.74
N GLY A 49 -9.60 9.62 5.13
CA GLY A 49 -10.60 10.38 5.85
C GLY A 49 -11.58 9.47 6.59
N GLY A 50 -11.56 9.50 7.94
CA GLY A 50 -12.46 8.72 8.78
C GLY A 50 -12.00 7.31 9.10
N VAL A 51 -10.79 6.93 8.68
CA VAL A 51 -10.12 5.69 9.08
C VAL A 51 -9.08 6.00 10.14
N GLU A 52 -9.12 5.28 11.25
CA GLU A 52 -8.11 5.40 12.31
C GLU A 52 -6.82 4.69 11.86
N ILE A 53 -5.68 5.37 12.01
CA ILE A 53 -4.38 4.84 11.59
C ILE A 53 -3.58 4.46 12.82
N VAL A 54 -3.14 3.19 12.86
CA VAL A 54 -2.17 2.67 13.83
C VAL A 54 -0.79 2.69 13.19
N TYR A 55 0.14 3.41 13.79
CA TYR A 55 1.54 3.41 13.35
C TYR A 55 2.39 2.57 14.31
N PRO A 56 3.50 1.98 13.83
CA PRO A 56 4.51 1.43 14.71
C PRO A 56 5.00 2.48 15.71
N SER A 57 5.45 2.07 16.89
CA SER A 57 6.19 2.96 17.81
C SER A 57 7.44 3.53 17.11
N ASP A 58 8.05 4.58 17.68
CA ASP A 58 9.23 5.18 17.04
C ASP A 58 10.41 4.21 16.95
N SER A 59 10.60 3.36 17.99
CA SER A 59 11.63 2.33 17.97
C SER A 59 11.36 1.22 16.94
N GLU A 60 10.11 0.78 16.79
CA GLU A 60 9.72 -0.18 15.76
C GLU A 60 9.91 0.41 14.36
N GLN A 61 9.52 1.66 14.16
CA GLN A 61 9.70 2.35 12.89
C GLN A 61 11.18 2.50 12.52
N GLU A 62 12.06 2.77 13.48
CA GLU A 62 13.50 2.83 13.24
C GLU A 62 14.04 1.47 12.80
N ASN A 63 13.66 0.39 13.50
CA ASN A 63 14.06 -0.97 13.13
C ASN A 63 13.53 -1.36 11.74
N ILE A 64 12.27 -1.06 11.43
CA ILE A 64 11.69 -1.28 10.09
C ILE A 64 12.49 -0.53 9.02
N SER A 65 12.87 0.72 9.28
CA SER A 65 13.66 1.51 8.33
C SER A 65 15.03 0.90 8.09
N ASN A 66 15.67 0.36 9.14
CA ASN A 66 16.93 -0.37 9.02
C ASN A 66 16.77 -1.66 8.22
N ILE A 67 15.66 -2.37 8.39
CA ILE A 67 15.33 -3.57 7.61
C ILE A 67 15.16 -3.21 6.13
N ILE A 68 14.41 -2.16 5.81
CA ILE A 68 14.23 -1.66 4.43
C ILE A 68 15.60 -1.38 3.80
N ILE A 69 16.51 -0.73 4.52
CA ILE A 69 17.88 -0.46 4.03
C ILE A 69 18.61 -1.76 3.77
N ARG A 70 18.48 -2.77 4.63
CA ARG A 70 19.11 -4.10 4.43
C ARG A 70 18.53 -4.84 3.21
N ILE A 71 17.23 -4.74 2.97
CA ILE A 71 16.61 -5.29 1.76
C ILE A 71 17.28 -4.69 0.50
N ILE A 72 17.36 -3.36 0.44
CA ILE A 72 17.94 -2.63 -0.68
C ILE A 72 19.42 -3.01 -0.89
N ARG A 73 20.15 -3.23 0.19
CA ARG A 73 21.56 -3.64 0.16
C ARG A 73 21.77 -5.13 -0.05
N ARG A 74 20.72 -5.93 -0.08
CA ARG A 74 20.77 -7.42 -0.13
C ARG A 74 21.54 -8.02 1.05
N ASP A 75 21.38 -7.42 2.23
CA ASP A 75 22.05 -7.79 3.48
C ASP A 75 21.01 -8.10 4.58
N LEU A 76 19.97 -8.86 4.22
CA LEU A 76 18.93 -9.31 5.15
C LEU A 76 19.49 -10.28 6.17
N LYS A 77 18.98 -10.18 7.39
CA LYS A 77 19.23 -11.12 8.47
C LYS A 77 18.06 -12.09 8.61
N ASP A 78 18.33 -13.30 9.08
CA ASP A 78 17.31 -14.33 9.31
C ASP A 78 16.20 -13.84 10.25
N SER A 79 16.53 -12.95 11.19
CA SER A 79 15.59 -12.37 12.16
C SER A 79 14.68 -11.27 11.60
N ASP A 80 15.00 -10.70 10.44
CA ASP A 80 14.32 -9.49 9.92
C ASP A 80 12.85 -9.75 9.58
N LEU A 81 12.56 -10.87 8.91
CA LEU A 81 11.19 -11.27 8.61
C LEU A 81 10.37 -11.50 9.88
N GLY A 82 10.94 -12.22 10.84
CA GLY A 82 10.29 -12.47 12.13
C GLY A 82 9.97 -11.17 12.88
N TYR A 83 10.90 -10.22 12.86
CA TYR A 83 10.68 -8.92 13.48
C TYR A 83 9.54 -8.13 12.83
N VAL A 84 9.50 -8.03 11.50
CA VAL A 84 8.42 -7.31 10.80
C VAL A 84 7.06 -7.97 11.07
N ASN A 85 6.99 -9.31 11.06
CA ASN A 85 5.77 -10.03 11.40
C ASN A 85 5.33 -9.76 12.84
N SER A 86 6.24 -9.70 13.81
CA SER A 86 5.87 -9.36 15.20
C SER A 86 5.29 -7.95 15.34
N VAL A 87 5.78 -6.98 14.55
CA VAL A 87 5.19 -5.63 14.51
C VAL A 87 3.80 -5.66 13.89
N ILE A 88 3.58 -6.41 12.81
CA ILE A 88 2.26 -6.59 12.20
C ILE A 88 1.27 -7.18 13.21
N GLU A 89 1.66 -8.25 13.90
CA GLU A 89 0.84 -8.88 14.93
C GLU A 89 0.51 -7.93 16.08
N SER A 90 1.50 -7.15 16.56
CA SER A 90 1.29 -6.12 17.57
C SER A 90 0.26 -5.08 17.13
N MET A 91 0.31 -4.62 15.87
CA MET A 91 -0.65 -3.65 15.34
C MET A 91 -2.07 -4.24 15.27
N VAL A 92 -2.21 -5.50 14.89
CA VAL A 92 -3.50 -6.22 14.86
C VAL A 92 -4.05 -6.39 16.27
N LEU A 93 -3.22 -6.78 17.23
CA LEU A 93 -3.60 -6.87 18.67
C LEU A 93 -4.04 -5.52 19.22
N ASN A 94 -3.46 -4.42 18.72
CA ASN A 94 -3.87 -3.06 19.05
C ASN A 94 -5.09 -2.58 18.22
N GLY A 95 -5.79 -3.49 17.54
CA GLY A 95 -7.08 -3.26 16.91
C GLY A 95 -7.02 -2.84 15.44
N ALA A 96 -5.87 -2.92 14.77
CA ALA A 96 -5.84 -2.75 13.32
C ALA A 96 -6.53 -3.96 12.63
N GLU A 97 -7.52 -3.71 11.80
CA GLU A 97 -8.20 -4.76 11.04
C GLU A 97 -7.30 -5.37 9.96
N LYS A 98 -6.43 -4.54 9.39
CA LYS A 98 -5.37 -4.91 8.45
C LYS A 98 -4.18 -3.98 8.59
N VAL A 99 -3.02 -4.43 8.13
CA VAL A 99 -1.79 -3.62 8.06
C VAL A 99 -1.41 -3.39 6.60
N ILE A 100 -1.37 -2.13 6.19
CA ILE A 100 -0.98 -1.74 4.84
C ILE A 100 0.54 -1.78 4.73
N LEU A 101 1.03 -2.57 3.78
CA LEU A 101 2.44 -2.58 3.39
C LEU A 101 2.66 -1.46 2.37
N ALA A 102 2.98 -0.28 2.87
CA ALA A 102 3.18 0.93 2.08
C ALA A 102 4.65 1.11 1.64
N CYS A 103 5.34 0.00 1.45
CA CYS A 103 6.69 -0.12 0.92
C CYS A 103 6.79 -1.43 0.13
N THR A 104 7.05 -1.34 -1.16
CA THR A 104 7.13 -2.49 -2.07
C THR A 104 8.19 -3.50 -1.67
N ASP A 105 9.32 -3.03 -1.13
CA ASP A 105 10.38 -3.91 -0.67
C ASP A 105 9.95 -4.76 0.53
N LEU A 106 9.21 -4.18 1.47
CA LEU A 106 8.64 -4.92 2.60
C LEU A 106 7.56 -5.90 2.16
N ALA A 107 6.71 -5.53 1.21
CA ALA A 107 5.69 -6.42 0.67
C ALA A 107 6.32 -7.68 0.06
N ASN A 108 7.40 -7.53 -0.72
CA ASN A 108 8.15 -8.65 -1.26
C ASN A 108 8.79 -9.54 -0.18
N LEU A 109 9.25 -8.96 0.92
CA LEU A 109 9.83 -9.72 2.04
C LEU A 109 8.77 -10.54 2.77
N ILE A 110 7.60 -9.95 3.02
CA ILE A 110 6.54 -10.55 3.83
C ILE A 110 5.76 -11.60 3.03
N GLY A 111 5.54 -11.34 1.73
CA GLY A 111 4.70 -12.19 0.88
C GLY A 111 3.25 -12.23 1.36
N ASN A 112 2.58 -13.36 1.14
CA ASN A 112 1.19 -13.54 1.54
C ASN A 112 1.05 -13.64 3.07
N ASN A 113 0.44 -12.62 3.67
CA ASN A 113 0.07 -12.61 5.09
C ASN A 113 -1.40 -12.16 5.22
N ALA A 114 -2.21 -12.99 5.86
CA ALA A 114 -3.65 -12.75 6.00
C ALA A 114 -3.99 -11.42 6.71
N ASN A 115 -3.07 -10.87 7.49
CA ASN A 115 -3.24 -9.62 8.23
C ASN A 115 -2.78 -8.39 7.45
N THR A 116 -2.22 -8.56 6.25
CA THR A 116 -1.67 -7.44 5.48
C THR A 116 -2.43 -7.14 4.21
N ILE A 117 -2.21 -5.94 3.70
CA ILE A 117 -2.66 -5.47 2.39
C ILE A 117 -1.43 -4.93 1.67
N ASP A 118 -1.08 -5.56 0.54
CA ASP A 118 -0.04 -5.03 -0.34
C ASP A 118 -0.62 -3.91 -1.21
N SER A 119 -0.05 -2.71 -1.08
CA SER A 119 -0.45 -1.55 -1.88
C SER A 119 -0.25 -1.76 -3.39
N THR A 120 0.72 -2.59 -3.77
CA THR A 120 1.01 -2.90 -5.18
C THR A 120 -0.05 -3.83 -5.77
N GLU A 121 -0.51 -4.83 -5.01
CA GLU A 121 -1.57 -5.73 -5.46
C GLU A 121 -2.87 -4.98 -5.74
N ILE A 122 -3.28 -4.06 -4.85
CA ILE A 122 -4.45 -3.21 -5.09
C ILE A 122 -4.33 -2.45 -6.42
N LEU A 123 -3.17 -1.87 -6.70
CA LEU A 123 -2.95 -1.14 -7.94
C LEU A 123 -3.00 -2.06 -9.16
N ILE A 124 -2.40 -3.24 -9.09
CA ILE A 124 -2.42 -4.25 -10.16
C ILE A 124 -3.86 -4.67 -10.45
N ASP A 125 -4.64 -5.01 -9.43
CA ASP A 125 -6.03 -5.42 -9.59
C ASP A 125 -6.89 -4.33 -10.24
N LEU A 126 -6.68 -3.08 -9.83
CA LEU A 126 -7.35 -1.94 -10.44
C LEU A 126 -6.99 -1.79 -11.93
N ILE A 127 -5.72 -1.90 -12.28
CA ILE A 127 -5.26 -1.82 -13.68
C ILE A 127 -5.90 -2.94 -14.50
N LEU A 128 -5.87 -4.17 -14.02
CA LEU A 128 -6.46 -5.32 -14.70
C LEU A 128 -7.98 -5.15 -14.88
N TYR A 129 -8.67 -4.67 -13.85
CA TYR A 129 -10.10 -4.35 -13.93
C TYR A 129 -10.40 -3.34 -15.03
N ARG A 130 -9.65 -2.23 -15.07
CA ARG A 130 -9.83 -1.18 -16.08
C ARG A 130 -9.52 -1.67 -17.50
N MET A 131 -8.45 -2.43 -17.69
CA MET A 131 -8.11 -3.03 -18.98
C MET A 131 -9.20 -3.95 -19.54
N LYS A 132 -9.83 -4.76 -18.67
CA LYS A 132 -10.95 -5.62 -19.06
C LYS A 132 -12.17 -4.81 -19.51
N HIS A 133 -12.44 -3.68 -18.86
CA HIS A 133 -13.59 -2.83 -19.19
C HIS A 133 -13.37 -1.95 -20.42
N LEU A 134 -12.14 -1.50 -20.68
CA LEU A 134 -11.80 -0.78 -21.92
C LEU A 134 -11.98 -1.67 -23.15
N LYS A 135 -11.52 -2.93 -23.11
CA LYS A 135 -11.71 -3.91 -24.20
C LYS A 135 -13.19 -4.19 -24.51
N ARG A 136 -14.07 -4.17 -23.51
CA ARG A 136 -15.52 -4.37 -23.72
C ARG A 136 -16.19 -3.20 -24.43
N LYS A 137 -15.77 -1.96 -24.15
CA LYS A 137 -16.30 -0.77 -24.87
C LYS A 137 -15.88 -0.77 -26.34
N ASP A 138 -14.67 -1.17 -26.64
CA ASP A 138 -14.14 -1.19 -28.03
C ASP A 138 -14.78 -2.32 -28.87
N SER A 139 -15.13 -3.45 -28.26
CA SER A 139 -15.84 -4.54 -28.94
C SER A 139 -17.31 -4.22 -29.21
N SER A 140 -17.97 -3.40 -28.41
CA SER A 140 -19.35 -2.97 -28.63
C SER A 140 -19.49 -1.93 -29.76
N LEU A 141 -18.42 -1.22 -30.09
CA LEU A 141 -18.37 -0.27 -31.20
C LEU A 141 -18.14 -0.92 -32.58
N ARG A 142 -17.71 -2.18 -32.63
CA ARG A 142 -17.44 -2.92 -33.89
C ARG A 142 -18.63 -3.69 -34.44
N TYR A 143 -19.77 -3.69 -33.76
CA TYR A 143 -20.99 -4.39 -34.19
C TYR A 143 -22.19 -3.46 -34.37
N ALA A 144 -21.95 -2.16 -34.60
CA ALA A 144 -22.98 -1.16 -34.91
C ALA A 144 -22.83 -0.65 -36.35
N ASP A 145 -22.85 -1.59 -37.30
CA ASP A 145 -23.05 -1.32 -38.77
C ASP A 145 -24.13 -2.26 -39.27
#